data_5848eee8eb5dd72a03f7a6d716cd70f7
#
_entry.id   5848eee8eb5dd72a03f7a6d716cd70f7
#
_cell.length_a   1.000
_cell.length_b   1.000
_cell.length_c   1.000
_cell.angle_alpha   90.00
_cell.angle_beta   90.00
_cell.angle_gamma   90.00
#
_symmetry.space_group_name_H-M   'P 1'
#
loop_
_entity.id
_entity.type
_entity.pdbx_description
1 polymer ?
#
loop_
_entity_poly.entity_id
_entity_poly.type
_entity_poly.pdbx_seq_one_letter_code
_entity_poly.pdbx_strand_id
1 'polypeptide(L)'
;RKKLGNDYNYIVLDAQNIPFKNHFFDTVIANHVLFYLQDLNLGLLEISRVLKDYGIFYCTTYGKNHMKEITEIVHNFDSRIQLSNNNLVEHFGLENGETLLSPYFKQIELKRYDDYLIVDDAKALMNYIMSCHGNQKEYLGYRLKEFQAHLEKIIDENNGIKITKDCGLFICRK
;
A
#
# COMPACT_ATOMS: atom_id res chain seq x y z
N ARG A 1 9.01 -14.10 14.04
CA ARG A 1 9.28 -14.42 15.46
C ARG A 1 10.64 -13.88 15.94
N LYS A 2 11.74 -14.11 15.22
CA LYS A 2 13.09 -13.67 15.66
C LYS A 2 13.28 -12.15 15.89
N LYS A 3 12.44 -11.29 15.27
CA LYS A 3 12.55 -9.82 15.38
C LYS A 3 11.68 -9.21 16.49
N LEU A 4 10.61 -9.84 16.91
CA LEU A 4 9.61 -9.28 17.84
C LEU A 4 9.59 -9.96 19.23
N GLY A 5 10.39 -11.02 19.43
CA GLY A 5 10.45 -11.74 20.72
C GLY A 5 9.24 -12.62 20.99
N ASN A 6 9.09 -13.06 22.24
CA ASN A 6 8.03 -13.98 22.68
C ASN A 6 6.79 -13.28 23.25
N ASP A 7 6.74 -11.96 23.23
CA ASP A 7 5.67 -11.15 23.85
C ASP A 7 4.40 -11.08 22.96
N TYR A 8 4.46 -11.71 21.77
CA TYR A 8 3.38 -11.68 20.80
C TYR A 8 2.93 -13.08 20.39
N ASN A 9 1.62 -13.25 20.24
CA ASN A 9 1.04 -14.46 19.69
C ASN A 9 0.95 -14.33 18.16
N TYR A 10 1.49 -15.33 17.46
CA TYR A 10 1.48 -15.37 15.99
C TYR A 10 0.59 -16.50 15.51
N ILE A 11 -0.35 -16.15 14.63
CA ILE A 11 -1.23 -17.12 13.99
C ILE A 11 -1.23 -16.86 12.48
N VAL A 12 -1.24 -17.93 11.69
CA VAL A 12 -1.48 -17.86 10.25
C VAL A 12 -2.96 -18.11 10.02
N LEU A 13 -3.64 -17.15 9.42
CA LEU A 13 -5.07 -17.22 9.17
C LEU A 13 -5.44 -16.51 7.86
N ASP A 14 -6.63 -16.81 7.35
CA ASP A 14 -7.27 -16.01 6.32
C ASP A 14 -8.13 -14.92 6.98
N ALA A 15 -7.91 -13.67 6.57
CA ALA A 15 -8.70 -12.54 7.07
C ALA A 15 -10.18 -12.59 6.65
N GLN A 16 -10.52 -13.44 5.67
CA GLN A 16 -11.89 -13.71 5.24
C GLN A 16 -12.56 -14.82 6.08
N ASN A 17 -11.82 -15.44 7.01
CA ASN A 17 -12.32 -16.45 7.96
C ASN A 17 -11.50 -16.41 9.23
N ILE A 18 -11.77 -15.43 10.09
CA ILE A 18 -11.00 -15.16 11.30
C ILE A 18 -11.43 -16.11 12.42
N PRO A 19 -10.55 -17.02 12.95
CA PRO A 19 -10.91 -18.07 13.90
C PRO A 19 -11.03 -17.57 15.34
N PHE A 20 -11.74 -16.47 15.52
CA PHE A 20 -12.07 -15.90 16.82
C PHE A 20 -13.58 -15.68 16.94
N LYS A 21 -14.10 -15.73 18.17
CA LYS A 21 -15.53 -15.47 18.44
C LYS A 21 -15.90 -14.01 18.16
N ASN A 22 -17.20 -13.76 18.03
CA ASN A 22 -17.72 -12.39 17.91
C ASN A 22 -17.31 -11.55 19.12
N HIS A 23 -17.07 -10.25 18.90
CA HIS A 23 -16.76 -9.27 19.96
C HIS A 23 -15.53 -9.66 20.81
N PHE A 24 -14.50 -10.16 20.15
CA PHE A 24 -13.29 -10.66 20.83
C PHE A 24 -12.25 -9.55 21.06
N PHE A 25 -12.00 -8.70 20.04
CA PHE A 25 -10.93 -7.71 20.05
C PHE A 25 -11.44 -6.30 20.39
N ASP A 26 -10.67 -5.57 21.18
CA ASP A 26 -10.88 -4.14 21.42
C ASP A 26 -10.40 -3.29 20.25
N THR A 27 -9.34 -3.77 19.57
CA THR A 27 -8.74 -3.10 18.41
C THR A 27 -8.33 -4.12 17.36
N VAL A 28 -8.61 -3.80 16.10
CA VAL A 28 -8.09 -4.52 14.93
C VAL A 28 -7.29 -3.54 14.07
N ILE A 29 -6.15 -3.97 13.55
CA ILE A 29 -5.29 -3.14 12.69
C ILE A 29 -4.99 -3.92 11.39
N ALA A 30 -5.25 -3.27 10.25
CA ALA A 30 -4.95 -3.79 8.92
C ALA A 30 -4.04 -2.81 8.15
N ASN A 31 -2.73 -2.99 8.25
CA ASN A 31 -1.77 -2.11 7.60
C ASN A 31 -1.45 -2.57 6.18
N HIS A 32 -1.86 -1.78 5.17
CA HIS A 32 -1.58 -2.01 3.74
C HIS A 32 -1.87 -3.45 3.28
N VAL A 33 -3.03 -4.00 3.68
CA VAL A 33 -3.37 -5.41 3.43
C VAL A 33 -4.75 -5.60 2.80
N LEU A 34 -5.71 -4.68 3.00
CA LEU A 34 -7.10 -4.87 2.56
C LEU A 34 -7.22 -5.02 1.04
N PHE A 35 -6.42 -4.32 0.27
CA PHE A 35 -6.42 -4.39 -1.19
C PHE A 35 -5.89 -5.73 -1.76
N TYR A 36 -5.35 -6.62 -0.92
CA TYR A 36 -4.95 -7.97 -1.31
C TYR A 36 -6.02 -9.03 -1.06
N LEU A 37 -7.10 -8.71 -0.35
CA LEU A 37 -8.17 -9.66 -0.09
C LEU A 37 -8.90 -10.02 -1.40
N GLN A 38 -9.17 -11.29 -1.62
CA GLN A 38 -9.92 -11.74 -2.79
C GLN A 38 -11.39 -11.28 -2.70
N ASP A 39 -11.98 -11.40 -1.51
CA ASP A 39 -13.29 -10.86 -1.17
C ASP A 39 -13.13 -9.85 -0.02
N LEU A 40 -13.07 -8.57 -0.40
CA LEU A 40 -12.95 -7.47 0.55
C LEU A 40 -14.16 -7.39 1.49
N ASN A 41 -15.38 -7.63 0.96
CA ASN A 41 -16.60 -7.55 1.75
C ASN A 41 -16.62 -8.61 2.84
N LEU A 42 -16.22 -9.84 2.51
CA LEU A 42 -16.12 -10.93 3.49
C LEU A 42 -15.06 -10.61 4.56
N GLY A 43 -13.90 -10.08 4.17
CA GLY A 43 -12.87 -9.65 5.12
C GLY A 43 -13.34 -8.54 6.06
N LEU A 44 -14.04 -7.53 5.55
CA LEU A 44 -14.58 -6.43 6.37
C LEU A 44 -15.72 -6.92 7.30
N LEU A 45 -16.55 -7.86 6.84
CA LEU A 45 -17.57 -8.50 7.67
C LEU A 45 -16.92 -9.25 8.85
N GLU A 46 -15.90 -10.05 8.60
CA GLU A 46 -15.17 -10.79 9.62
C GLU A 46 -14.47 -9.86 10.63
N ILE A 47 -13.81 -8.80 10.13
CA ILE A 47 -13.20 -7.77 10.99
C ILE A 47 -14.28 -7.13 11.89
N SER A 48 -15.39 -6.72 11.31
CA SER A 48 -16.51 -6.15 12.09
C SER A 48 -17.07 -7.16 13.09
N ARG A 49 -17.22 -8.44 12.73
CA ARG A 49 -17.72 -9.51 13.58
C ARG A 49 -16.86 -9.71 14.84
N VAL A 50 -15.53 -9.79 14.65
CA VAL A 50 -14.61 -10.05 15.77
C VAL A 50 -14.32 -8.81 16.61
N LEU A 51 -14.61 -7.61 16.13
CA LEU A 51 -14.44 -6.35 16.84
C LEU A 51 -15.59 -6.17 17.85
N LYS A 52 -15.28 -5.77 19.10
CA LYS A 52 -16.27 -5.39 20.11
C LYS A 52 -17.09 -4.18 19.68
N ASP A 53 -18.26 -3.98 20.30
CA ASP A 53 -19.17 -2.87 19.95
C ASP A 53 -18.53 -1.48 20.13
N TYR A 54 -17.62 -1.34 21.10
CA TYR A 54 -16.83 -0.12 21.33
C TYR A 54 -15.41 -0.20 20.77
N GLY A 55 -15.12 -1.24 20.00
CA GLY A 55 -13.81 -1.49 19.44
C GLY A 55 -13.50 -0.53 18.28
N ILE A 56 -12.22 -0.37 18.00
CA ILE A 56 -11.73 0.50 16.94
C ILE A 56 -11.00 -0.34 15.89
N PHE A 57 -11.38 -0.14 14.64
CA PHE A 57 -10.66 -0.68 13.50
C PHE A 57 -9.80 0.40 12.85
N TYR A 58 -8.52 0.12 12.71
CA TYR A 58 -7.56 0.96 11.99
C TYR A 58 -7.13 0.27 10.71
N CYS A 59 -7.21 0.96 9.58
CA CYS A 59 -6.63 0.43 8.35
C CYS A 59 -5.91 1.51 7.56
N THR A 60 -4.75 1.16 6.99
CA THR A 60 -3.96 2.05 6.16
C THR A 60 -4.00 1.60 4.71
N THR A 61 -3.95 2.59 3.81
CA THR A 61 -3.84 2.38 2.37
C THR A 61 -3.19 3.60 1.71
N TYR A 62 -3.04 3.55 0.39
CA TYR A 62 -2.56 4.69 -0.41
C TYR A 62 -3.65 5.24 -1.30
N GLY A 63 -3.44 6.49 -1.74
CA GLY A 63 -4.22 7.16 -2.77
C GLY A 63 -3.63 6.98 -4.17
N LYS A 64 -4.34 7.49 -5.15
CA LYS A 64 -3.99 7.38 -6.57
C LYS A 64 -2.68 8.07 -6.96
N ASN A 65 -2.25 9.04 -6.15
CA ASN A 65 -1.01 9.79 -6.42
C ASN A 65 0.22 9.19 -5.74
N HIS A 66 0.08 8.05 -5.05
CA HIS A 66 1.20 7.42 -4.35
C HIS A 66 2.31 7.01 -5.32
N MET A 67 3.49 7.62 -5.16
CA MET A 67 4.69 7.34 -5.99
C MET A 67 4.48 7.53 -7.50
N LYS A 68 3.56 8.42 -7.92
CA LYS A 68 3.24 8.65 -9.33
C LYS A 68 4.46 9.04 -10.16
N GLU A 69 5.41 9.80 -9.59
CA GLU A 69 6.61 10.26 -10.27
C GLU A 69 7.50 9.10 -10.72
N ILE A 70 7.53 8.00 -9.97
CA ILE A 70 8.27 6.79 -10.37
C ILE A 70 7.65 6.19 -11.64
N THR A 71 6.32 6.12 -11.69
CA THR A 71 5.60 5.62 -12.88
C THR A 71 5.85 6.55 -14.08
N GLU A 72 5.80 7.88 -13.88
CA GLU A 72 6.07 8.87 -14.92
C GLU A 72 7.50 8.75 -15.48
N ILE A 73 8.50 8.64 -14.62
CA ILE A 73 9.91 8.47 -15.01
C ILE A 73 10.10 7.19 -15.84
N VAL A 74 9.52 6.09 -15.39
CA VAL A 74 9.62 4.80 -16.09
C VAL A 74 8.90 4.84 -17.44
N HIS A 75 7.71 5.44 -17.52
CA HIS A 75 6.97 5.59 -18.77
C HIS A 75 7.66 6.54 -19.76
N ASN A 76 8.33 7.60 -19.29
CA ASN A 76 9.12 8.48 -20.12
C ASN A 76 10.34 7.79 -20.72
N PHE A 77 10.90 6.79 -20.03
CA PHE A 77 11.98 5.96 -20.54
C PHE A 77 11.48 4.90 -21.53
N ASP A 78 10.40 4.19 -21.17
CA ASP A 78 9.74 3.22 -22.03
C ASP A 78 8.27 3.05 -21.62
N SER A 79 7.35 3.55 -22.43
CA SER A 79 5.90 3.60 -22.14
C SER A 79 5.23 2.21 -22.02
N ARG A 80 5.91 1.13 -22.41
CA ARG A 80 5.40 -0.24 -22.30
C ARG A 80 5.55 -0.80 -20.88
N ILE A 81 6.38 -0.16 -20.03
CA ILE A 81 6.67 -0.66 -18.69
C ILE A 81 5.52 -0.33 -17.75
N GLN A 82 5.06 -1.36 -17.07
CA GLN A 82 4.08 -1.27 -16.00
C GLN A 82 4.71 -1.81 -14.71
N LEU A 83 4.72 -1.01 -13.63
CA LEU A 83 5.33 -1.38 -12.35
C LEU A 83 4.43 -2.25 -11.48
N SER A 84 3.13 -2.27 -11.75
CA SER A 84 2.14 -3.10 -11.07
C SER A 84 1.11 -3.62 -12.07
N ASN A 85 0.80 -4.89 -11.96
CA ASN A 85 -0.28 -5.53 -12.74
C ASN A 85 -1.66 -5.40 -12.06
N ASN A 86 -1.70 -4.90 -10.83
CA ASN A 86 -2.91 -4.83 -10.02
C ASN A 86 -3.25 -3.38 -9.69
N ASN A 87 -4.48 -2.96 -9.96
CA ASN A 87 -5.04 -1.70 -9.51
C ASN A 87 -5.41 -1.76 -8.01
N LEU A 88 -4.42 -1.93 -7.14
CA LEU A 88 -4.61 -2.09 -5.71
C LEU A 88 -5.44 -0.96 -5.10
N VAL A 89 -5.19 0.28 -5.55
CA VAL A 89 -5.91 1.48 -5.08
C VAL A 89 -7.38 1.47 -5.48
N GLU A 90 -7.72 0.89 -6.63
CA GLU A 90 -9.12 0.75 -7.05
C GLU A 90 -9.84 -0.33 -6.25
N HIS A 91 -9.11 -1.34 -5.78
CA HIS A 91 -9.66 -2.38 -4.92
C HIS A 91 -9.93 -1.86 -3.49
N PHE A 92 -8.97 -1.15 -2.89
CA PHE A 92 -9.13 -0.43 -1.62
C PHE A 92 -8.10 0.71 -1.51
N GLY A 93 -8.51 1.94 -1.79
CA GLY A 93 -7.69 3.15 -1.77
C GLY A 93 -8.26 4.25 -0.88
N LEU A 94 -7.59 5.39 -0.82
CA LEU A 94 -8.06 6.55 -0.06
C LEU A 94 -9.33 7.16 -0.67
N GLU A 95 -9.53 7.02 -1.98
CA GLU A 95 -10.64 7.62 -2.71
C GLU A 95 -11.95 6.84 -2.57
N ASN A 96 -11.88 5.52 -2.39
CA ASN A 96 -13.06 4.64 -2.30
C ASN A 96 -13.23 3.97 -0.92
N GLY A 97 -12.22 4.08 -0.04
CA GLY A 97 -12.19 3.36 1.23
C GLY A 97 -13.36 3.69 2.15
N GLU A 98 -13.77 4.95 2.26
CA GLU A 98 -14.93 5.35 3.08
C GLU A 98 -16.22 4.67 2.60
N THR A 99 -16.48 4.67 1.29
CA THR A 99 -17.64 4.01 0.68
C THR A 99 -17.63 2.51 0.94
N LEU A 100 -16.45 1.86 0.84
CA LEU A 100 -16.30 0.42 1.06
C LEU A 100 -16.44 0.03 2.54
N LEU A 101 -16.06 0.91 3.46
CA LEU A 101 -16.14 0.69 4.91
C LEU A 101 -17.54 0.99 5.50
N SER A 102 -18.31 1.89 4.88
CA SER A 102 -19.58 2.39 5.42
C SER A 102 -20.67 1.32 5.67
N PRO A 103 -20.73 0.18 4.95
CA PRO A 103 -21.67 -0.89 5.29
C PRO A 103 -21.38 -1.57 6.64
N TYR A 104 -20.16 -1.47 7.17
CA TYR A 104 -19.69 -2.20 8.35
C TYR A 104 -19.42 -1.31 9.56
N PHE A 105 -19.21 -0.01 9.34
CA PHE A 105 -18.83 0.94 10.40
C PHE A 105 -19.67 2.23 10.31
N LYS A 106 -20.19 2.70 11.44
CA LYS A 106 -21.04 3.90 11.51
C LYS A 106 -20.25 5.20 11.52
N GLN A 107 -19.03 5.16 12.05
CA GLN A 107 -18.15 6.32 12.12
C GLN A 107 -16.85 5.96 11.42
N ILE A 108 -16.49 6.76 10.42
CA ILE A 108 -15.26 6.59 9.64
C ILE A 108 -14.58 7.95 9.58
N GLU A 109 -13.36 8.00 10.07
CA GLU A 109 -12.50 9.18 10.00
C GLU A 109 -11.30 8.85 9.12
N LEU A 110 -11.06 9.64 8.07
CA LEU A 110 -9.86 9.54 7.24
C LEU A 110 -8.82 10.58 7.67
N LYS A 111 -7.63 10.12 8.03
CA LYS A 111 -6.45 10.97 8.23
C LYS A 111 -5.48 10.73 7.08
N ARG A 112 -5.31 11.71 6.20
CA ARG A 112 -4.27 11.69 5.17
C ARG A 112 -2.94 12.08 5.79
N TYR A 113 -1.88 11.47 5.31
CA TYR A 113 -0.51 11.77 5.68
C TYR A 113 0.23 12.27 4.43
N ASP A 114 0.30 13.59 4.33
CA ASP A 114 0.99 14.28 3.24
C ASP A 114 2.49 14.27 3.51
N ASP A 115 3.22 13.48 2.73
CA ASP A 115 4.67 13.33 2.86
C ASP A 115 5.31 13.14 1.47
N TYR A 116 6.61 13.22 1.41
CA TYR A 116 7.39 12.96 0.20
C TYR A 116 8.77 12.41 0.56
N LEU A 117 9.40 11.80 -0.43
CA LEU A 117 10.80 11.43 -0.38
C LEU A 117 11.57 12.31 -1.36
N ILE A 118 12.81 12.65 -1.02
CA ILE A 118 13.80 13.14 -2.01
C ILE A 118 14.77 11.99 -2.25
N VAL A 119 14.85 11.54 -3.48
CA VAL A 119 15.73 10.44 -3.90
C VAL A 119 16.89 11.03 -4.67
N ASP A 120 18.10 10.86 -4.15
CA ASP A 120 19.37 11.35 -4.71
C ASP A 120 20.31 10.21 -5.14
N ASP A 121 19.89 8.94 -4.94
CA ASP A 121 20.63 7.74 -5.36
C ASP A 121 19.88 6.99 -6.47
N ALA A 122 20.38 7.15 -7.71
CA ALA A 122 19.83 6.48 -8.88
C ALA A 122 19.85 4.96 -8.76
N LYS A 123 20.88 4.38 -8.12
CA LYS A 123 21.00 2.94 -7.94
C LYS A 123 19.98 2.40 -6.97
N ALA A 124 19.73 3.12 -5.87
CA ALA A 124 18.68 2.76 -4.90
C ALA A 124 17.30 2.79 -5.57
N LEU A 125 17.00 3.85 -6.33
CA LEU A 125 15.73 3.97 -7.08
C LEU A 125 15.57 2.87 -8.13
N MET A 126 16.62 2.59 -8.90
CA MET A 126 16.63 1.50 -9.88
C MET A 126 16.35 0.14 -9.22
N ASN A 127 17.00 -0.15 -8.09
CA ASN A 127 16.78 -1.39 -7.34
C ASN A 127 15.33 -1.50 -6.84
N TYR A 128 14.75 -0.40 -6.37
CA TYR A 128 13.33 -0.35 -6.00
C TYR A 128 12.44 -0.67 -7.19
N ILE A 129 12.63 0.01 -8.32
CA ILE A 129 11.87 -0.22 -9.56
C ILE A 129 11.97 -1.70 -9.99
N MET A 130 13.18 -2.27 -9.99
CA MET A 130 13.40 -3.68 -10.34
C MET A 130 12.75 -4.67 -9.36
N SER A 131 12.46 -4.27 -8.14
CA SER A 131 11.75 -5.08 -7.13
C SER A 131 10.23 -5.08 -7.30
N CYS A 132 9.67 -4.19 -8.12
CA CYS A 132 8.23 -4.12 -8.39
C CYS A 132 7.71 -5.40 -9.07
N HIS A 133 6.37 -5.57 -9.06
CA HIS A 133 5.71 -6.81 -9.50
C HIS A 133 5.09 -6.72 -10.91
N GLY A 134 5.53 -5.73 -11.69
CA GLY A 134 5.11 -5.54 -13.08
C GLY A 134 6.00 -6.24 -14.10
N ASN A 135 6.06 -5.67 -15.31
CA ASN A 135 6.83 -6.21 -16.44
C ASN A 135 8.21 -5.52 -16.61
N GLN A 136 8.63 -4.67 -15.67
CA GLN A 136 9.87 -3.88 -15.76
C GLN A 136 11.12 -4.74 -16.01
N LYS A 137 11.16 -5.98 -15.50
CA LYS A 137 12.30 -6.88 -15.70
C LYS A 137 12.48 -7.28 -17.16
N GLU A 138 11.39 -7.42 -17.89
CA GLU A 138 11.38 -7.75 -19.31
C GLU A 138 11.99 -6.61 -20.14
N TYR A 139 11.60 -5.37 -19.87
CA TYR A 139 12.01 -4.22 -20.69
C TYR A 139 13.30 -3.53 -20.21
N LEU A 140 13.61 -3.61 -18.91
CA LEU A 140 14.81 -2.99 -18.34
C LEU A 140 15.99 -3.95 -18.17
N GLY A 141 15.76 -5.27 -18.09
CA GLY A 141 16.79 -6.24 -17.70
C GLY A 141 18.09 -6.16 -18.52
N TYR A 142 17.99 -5.91 -19.82
CA TYR A 142 19.15 -5.74 -20.73
C TYR A 142 19.56 -4.27 -20.92
N ARG A 143 18.82 -3.30 -20.35
CA ARG A 143 19.02 -1.84 -20.47
C ARG A 143 19.35 -1.16 -19.14
N LEU A 144 19.74 -1.91 -18.11
CA LEU A 144 19.95 -1.38 -16.76
C LEU A 144 20.95 -0.22 -16.72
N LYS A 145 22.04 -0.28 -17.48
CA LYS A 145 23.02 0.82 -17.55
C LYS A 145 22.44 2.09 -18.17
N GLU A 146 21.65 1.93 -19.24
CA GLU A 146 20.99 3.03 -19.92
C GLU A 146 19.93 3.67 -18.99
N PHE A 147 19.14 2.85 -18.30
CA PHE A 147 18.14 3.33 -17.38
C PHE A 147 18.76 4.01 -16.14
N GLN A 148 19.88 3.46 -15.62
CA GLN A 148 20.61 4.11 -14.52
C GLN A 148 21.14 5.48 -14.95
N ALA A 149 21.73 5.62 -16.12
CA ALA A 149 22.18 6.91 -16.63
C ALA A 149 21.04 7.91 -16.83
N HIS A 150 19.85 7.42 -17.25
CA HIS A 150 18.64 8.24 -17.33
C HIS A 150 18.20 8.77 -15.95
N LEU A 151 18.24 7.93 -14.91
CA LEU A 151 17.92 8.34 -13.53
C LEU A 151 18.96 9.34 -12.98
N GLU A 152 20.25 9.07 -13.20
CA GLU A 152 21.35 9.97 -12.80
C GLU A 152 21.17 11.36 -13.41
N LYS A 153 20.86 11.42 -14.71
CA LYS A 153 20.57 12.68 -15.39
C LYS A 153 19.42 13.46 -14.75
N ILE A 154 18.30 12.78 -14.44
CA ILE A 154 17.15 13.45 -13.81
C ILE A 154 17.51 13.95 -12.41
N ILE A 155 18.29 13.20 -11.65
CA ILE A 155 18.75 13.56 -10.30
C ILE A 155 19.64 14.81 -10.38
N ASP A 156 20.60 14.83 -11.30
CA ASP A 156 21.53 15.94 -11.46
C ASP A 156 20.82 17.23 -11.90
N GLU A 157 19.87 17.13 -12.85
CA GLU A 157 19.12 18.28 -13.35
C GLU A 157 18.18 18.90 -12.31
N ASN A 158 17.67 18.11 -11.35
CA ASN A 158 16.66 18.53 -10.38
C ASN A 158 17.16 18.55 -8.93
N ASN A 159 18.45 18.26 -8.68
CA ASN A 159 19.01 18.12 -7.34
C ASN A 159 18.23 17.08 -6.48
N GLY A 160 17.89 15.97 -7.09
CA GLY A 160 17.09 14.88 -6.50
C GLY A 160 15.70 14.76 -7.14
N ILE A 161 15.07 13.62 -6.95
CA ILE A 161 13.73 13.31 -7.43
C ILE A 161 12.77 13.35 -6.25
N LYS A 162 11.80 14.26 -6.28
CA LYS A 162 10.72 14.30 -5.30
C LYS A 162 9.69 13.23 -5.63
N ILE A 163 9.45 12.31 -4.69
CA ILE A 163 8.47 11.22 -4.80
C ILE A 163 7.33 11.48 -3.82
N THR A 164 6.12 11.63 -4.32
CA THR A 164 4.91 11.83 -3.52
C THR A 164 4.56 10.57 -2.73
N LYS A 165 4.28 10.74 -1.43
CA LYS A 165 3.71 9.70 -0.57
C LYS A 165 2.26 10.06 -0.26
N ASP A 166 1.33 9.50 -1.02
CA ASP A 166 -0.11 9.67 -0.80
C ASP A 166 -0.62 8.48 0.00
N CYS A 167 -0.61 8.61 1.32
CA CYS A 167 -0.98 7.57 2.26
C CYS A 167 -2.02 8.09 3.26
N GLY A 168 -2.77 7.17 3.87
CA GLY A 168 -3.72 7.55 4.90
C GLY A 168 -4.15 6.41 5.79
N LEU A 169 -4.80 6.79 6.87
CA LEU A 169 -5.35 5.95 7.92
C LEU A 169 -6.85 6.18 8.03
N PHE A 170 -7.63 5.12 7.88
CA PHE A 170 -9.02 5.11 8.30
C PHE A 170 -9.13 4.64 9.75
N ILE A 171 -9.92 5.36 10.54
CA ILE A 171 -10.27 5.05 11.93
C ILE A 171 -11.78 4.78 11.94
N CYS A 172 -12.17 3.53 12.20
CA CYS A 172 -13.55 3.08 12.04
C CYS A 172 -14.11 2.60 13.38
N ARG A 173 -15.39 2.96 13.65
CA ARG A 173 -16.15 2.52 14.82
C ARG A 173 -17.53 2.01 14.40
N LYS A 174 -18.03 0.99 15.12
CA LYS A 174 -19.38 0.45 14.90
C LYS A 174 -20.47 1.43 15.24
#